data_1521120639c5721d41a1d493c79f6342
#
_entry.id   1521120639c5721d41a1d493c79f6342
#
_cell.length_a   1.000
_cell.length_b   1.000
_cell.length_c   1.000
_cell.angle_alpha   90.00
_cell.angle_beta   90.00
_cell.angle_gamma   90.00
#
_symmetry.space_group_name_H-M   'P 1'
#
loop_
_entity.id
_entity.type
_entity.pdbx_description
1 polymer ?
#
loop_
_entity_poly.entity_id
_entity_poly.type
_entity_poly.pdbx_seq_one_letter_code
_entity_poly.pdbx_strand_id
1 'polypeptide(L)'
;PAGRFESRNESFLVETGRFIRSKDDLDGVVVGVNEQRPVYLRQVAEVVDGPSETNQYVWFGEGARSSSSSSGETPAVTVAIAKQAGTNAVTVAQGVIRKVEEMKGRLIPADVQVTVTRDYGETADEKANELLWHLLVAVVAVVVFLGLTLGFRPAFVVSIAIPLTLALTLFISMLIGYSINRVTLFALIFSIGILVDDAIVVVENTYRHLTLRLLPHREASLFAVDEVGNPTILATMTVIAALLPMAFVSGLMGPYMRPIPVNASIAMFVSLLVAFIVIPWFCQTCYRPGVHMAGVDHDSFEEGRSYRLYRRLLAPVLSHPVIAYLVIGVIGLLLAG
;
A
#
# COMPACT_ATOMS: atom_id res chain seq x y z
N PRO A 1 3.27 -22.52 -40.97
CA PRO A 1 2.02 -22.70 -40.24
C PRO A 1 0.95 -23.30 -41.16
N ALA A 2 0.26 -24.35 -40.67
CA ALA A 2 -0.79 -25.04 -41.44
C ALA A 2 -2.17 -24.36 -41.25
N GLY A 3 -2.29 -23.45 -40.30
CA GLY A 3 -3.51 -22.71 -40.03
C GLY A 3 -3.62 -22.25 -38.58
N ARG A 4 -4.74 -21.64 -38.26
CA ARG A 4 -5.14 -21.25 -36.91
C ARG A 4 -6.52 -21.81 -36.63
N PHE A 5 -6.77 -22.25 -35.41
CA PHE A 5 -8.12 -22.47 -34.92
C PHE A 5 -8.31 -21.78 -33.58
N GLU A 6 -9.53 -21.36 -33.31
CA GLU A 6 -9.93 -20.69 -32.07
C GLU A 6 -10.82 -21.61 -31.25
N SER A 7 -10.51 -21.76 -29.97
CA SER A 7 -11.33 -22.50 -29.02
C SER A 7 -11.27 -21.84 -27.67
N ARG A 8 -12.41 -21.63 -27.01
CA ARG A 8 -12.54 -21.06 -25.66
C ARG A 8 -11.83 -19.70 -25.49
N ASN A 9 -11.91 -18.83 -26.51
CA ASN A 9 -11.28 -17.51 -26.56
C ASN A 9 -9.73 -17.54 -26.56
N GLU A 10 -9.14 -18.68 -26.96
CA GLU A 10 -7.71 -18.86 -27.20
C GLU A 10 -7.48 -19.20 -28.67
N SER A 11 -6.44 -18.62 -29.26
CA SER A 11 -6.03 -18.87 -30.65
C SER A 11 -4.83 -19.80 -30.69
N PHE A 12 -4.99 -20.97 -31.30
CA PHE A 12 -3.95 -21.97 -31.45
C PHE A 12 -3.38 -21.92 -32.86
N LEU A 13 -2.07 -21.75 -32.97
CA LEU A 13 -1.34 -21.85 -34.21
C LEU A 13 -1.02 -23.34 -34.45
N VAL A 14 -1.47 -23.88 -35.57
CA VAL A 14 -1.16 -25.25 -35.97
C VAL A 14 0.04 -25.22 -36.88
N GLU A 15 1.10 -25.90 -36.48
CA GLU A 15 2.30 -26.10 -37.30
C GLU A 15 2.42 -27.57 -37.66
N THR A 16 2.62 -27.83 -38.93
CA THR A 16 2.86 -29.18 -39.45
C THR A 16 4.24 -29.25 -40.08
N GLY A 17 4.90 -30.36 -39.87
CA GLY A 17 6.25 -30.61 -40.38
C GLY A 17 7.28 -30.81 -39.27
N ARG A 18 8.47 -31.19 -39.64
CA ARG A 18 9.62 -31.35 -38.75
C ARG A 18 10.25 -29.97 -38.56
N PHE A 19 10.43 -29.54 -37.32
CA PHE A 19 11.17 -28.27 -37.03
C PHE A 19 12.62 -28.43 -37.52
N ILE A 20 13.06 -27.50 -38.35
CA ILE A 20 14.44 -27.35 -38.76
C ILE A 20 15.22 -26.86 -37.54
N ARG A 21 16.22 -27.60 -37.10
CA ARG A 21 17.02 -27.32 -35.90
C ARG A 21 18.50 -27.10 -36.18
N SER A 22 18.94 -27.52 -37.36
CA SER A 22 20.36 -27.48 -37.76
C SER A 22 20.50 -27.12 -39.23
N LYS A 23 21.71 -26.74 -39.64
CA LYS A 23 22.11 -26.57 -41.03
C LYS A 23 21.86 -27.84 -41.83
N ASP A 24 22.19 -28.99 -41.26
CA ASP A 24 22.06 -30.31 -41.94
C ASP A 24 20.59 -30.66 -42.24
N ASP A 25 19.64 -30.23 -41.37
CA ASP A 25 18.22 -30.37 -41.64
C ASP A 25 17.77 -29.56 -42.87
N LEU A 26 18.33 -28.35 -43.03
CA LEU A 26 18.08 -27.51 -44.22
C LEU A 26 18.73 -28.07 -45.47
N ASP A 27 19.98 -28.51 -45.40
CA ASP A 27 20.71 -29.08 -46.50
C ASP A 27 20.02 -30.33 -47.09
N GLY A 28 19.28 -31.05 -46.23
CA GLY A 28 18.49 -32.23 -46.60
C GLY A 28 17.11 -31.95 -47.15
N VAL A 29 16.66 -30.70 -47.24
CA VAL A 29 15.34 -30.36 -47.80
C VAL A 29 15.30 -30.58 -49.29
N VAL A 30 14.29 -31.33 -49.76
CA VAL A 30 14.04 -31.55 -51.20
C VAL A 30 13.30 -30.31 -51.74
N VAL A 31 13.92 -29.62 -52.65
CA VAL A 31 13.39 -28.39 -53.27
C VAL A 31 12.76 -28.63 -54.66
N GLY A 32 12.98 -29.81 -55.23
CA GLY A 32 12.39 -30.17 -56.51
C GLY A 32 12.71 -31.63 -56.89
N VAL A 33 12.16 -32.07 -58.02
CA VAL A 33 12.45 -33.36 -58.63
C VAL A 33 12.81 -33.13 -60.10
N ASN A 34 13.99 -33.60 -60.53
CA ASN A 34 14.40 -33.58 -61.91
C ASN A 34 14.69 -35.01 -62.37
N GLU A 35 14.09 -35.40 -63.49
CA GLU A 35 14.22 -36.77 -64.05
C GLU A 35 14.02 -37.87 -62.99
N GLN A 36 12.98 -37.75 -62.16
CA GLN A 36 12.66 -38.64 -61.04
C GLN A 36 13.70 -38.73 -59.92
N ARG A 37 14.68 -37.81 -59.88
CA ARG A 37 15.66 -37.68 -58.80
C ARG A 37 15.36 -36.48 -57.93
N PRO A 38 15.39 -36.62 -56.63
CA PRO A 38 15.18 -35.50 -55.73
C PRO A 38 16.35 -34.52 -55.81
N VAL A 39 16.05 -33.23 -55.92
CA VAL A 39 17.03 -32.14 -55.86
C VAL A 39 16.99 -31.56 -54.44
N TYR A 40 18.12 -31.67 -53.77
CA TYR A 40 18.27 -31.17 -52.39
C TYR A 40 18.70 -29.69 -52.36
N LEU A 41 18.35 -28.93 -51.29
CA LEU A 41 18.69 -27.55 -51.12
C LEU A 41 20.21 -27.31 -51.29
N ARG A 42 21.04 -28.15 -50.69
CA ARG A 42 22.52 -28.13 -50.80
C ARG A 42 23.07 -28.14 -52.22
N GLN A 43 22.28 -28.59 -53.22
CA GLN A 43 22.70 -28.68 -54.59
C GLN A 43 22.46 -27.39 -55.39
N VAL A 44 21.56 -26.52 -54.88
CA VAL A 44 21.11 -25.30 -55.58
C VAL A 44 21.37 -24.02 -54.78
N ALA A 45 21.71 -24.17 -53.49
CA ALA A 45 21.98 -23.04 -52.61
C ALA A 45 23.05 -23.41 -51.56
N GLU A 46 23.75 -22.39 -51.09
CA GLU A 46 24.64 -22.48 -49.94
C GLU A 46 23.86 -22.09 -48.67
N VAL A 47 23.81 -22.99 -47.68
CA VAL A 47 23.19 -22.72 -46.40
C VAL A 47 24.27 -22.22 -45.43
N VAL A 48 24.12 -20.99 -44.97
CA VAL A 48 25.01 -20.37 -44.00
C VAL A 48 24.29 -20.25 -42.67
N ASP A 49 24.88 -20.84 -41.63
CA ASP A 49 24.42 -20.66 -40.25
C ASP A 49 25.09 -19.45 -39.68
N GLY A 50 24.28 -18.42 -39.42
CA GLY A 50 24.78 -17.11 -38.97
C GLY A 50 23.64 -16.21 -38.51
N PRO A 51 23.96 -15.01 -38.04
CA PRO A 51 22.96 -14.03 -37.64
C PRO A 51 22.12 -13.63 -38.86
N SER A 52 20.81 -13.45 -38.67
CA SER A 52 19.91 -12.89 -39.67
C SER A 52 20.28 -11.44 -40.02
N GLU A 53 19.84 -10.95 -41.17
CA GLU A 53 20.00 -9.52 -41.50
C GLU A 53 19.44 -8.64 -40.41
N THR A 54 20.22 -7.66 -39.98
CA THR A 54 19.86 -6.76 -38.90
C THR A 54 18.80 -5.79 -39.37
N ASN A 55 17.58 -5.94 -38.91
CA ASN A 55 16.43 -5.08 -39.19
C ASN A 55 16.04 -4.18 -38.01
N GLN A 56 16.66 -4.38 -36.83
CA GLN A 56 16.47 -3.57 -35.64
C GLN A 56 17.83 -3.23 -35.02
N TYR A 57 18.01 -1.96 -34.72
CA TYR A 57 19.23 -1.43 -34.12
C TYR A 57 18.87 -0.84 -32.75
N VAL A 58 19.66 -1.14 -31.71
CA VAL A 58 19.60 -0.53 -30.41
C VAL A 58 20.93 0.16 -30.13
N TRP A 59 20.87 1.42 -29.75
CA TRP A 59 22.03 2.22 -29.39
C TRP A 59 21.93 2.61 -27.92
N PHE A 60 23.03 2.52 -27.20
CA PHE A 60 23.18 3.06 -25.87
C PHE A 60 23.93 4.39 -25.93
N GLY A 61 23.30 5.43 -25.40
CA GLY A 61 23.89 6.76 -25.28
C GLY A 61 23.79 7.24 -23.83
N GLU A 62 24.83 7.88 -23.35
CA GLU A 62 24.83 8.50 -22.03
C GLU A 62 24.26 9.93 -22.12
N GLY A 63 23.41 10.28 -21.15
CA GLY A 63 22.80 11.62 -21.08
C GLY A 63 23.82 12.69 -20.65
N ALA A 64 23.50 13.96 -20.90
CA ALA A 64 24.35 15.12 -20.62
C ALA A 64 24.81 15.28 -19.15
N ARG A 65 24.23 14.52 -18.23
CA ARG A 65 24.61 14.48 -16.80
C ARG A 65 25.61 13.38 -16.45
N SER A 66 25.95 12.49 -17.39
CA SER A 66 26.93 11.47 -17.14
C SER A 66 28.32 12.11 -17.04
N SER A 67 29.08 11.67 -16.04
CA SER A 67 30.47 12.13 -15.84
C SER A 67 31.46 11.48 -16.81
N SER A 68 31.01 10.51 -17.61
CA SER A 68 31.83 9.86 -18.62
C SER A 68 31.85 10.72 -19.88
N SER A 69 33.03 11.07 -20.32
CA SER A 69 33.28 11.94 -21.48
C SER A 69 33.13 11.24 -22.86
N SER A 70 32.51 10.06 -22.89
CA SER A 70 32.24 9.37 -24.16
C SER A 70 30.96 9.93 -24.83
N SER A 71 31.12 10.92 -25.68
CA SER A 71 30.03 11.54 -26.45
C SER A 71 29.57 10.70 -27.66
N GLY A 72 29.64 9.36 -27.57
CA GLY A 72 29.30 8.47 -28.69
C GLY A 72 28.17 7.50 -28.30
N GLU A 73 27.28 7.25 -29.26
CA GLU A 73 26.34 6.15 -29.19
C GLU A 73 27.08 4.84 -29.49
N THR A 74 26.87 3.83 -28.64
CA THR A 74 27.46 2.48 -28.79
C THR A 74 26.37 1.47 -29.13
N PRO A 75 26.63 0.50 -30.02
CA PRO A 75 25.70 -0.61 -30.27
C PRO A 75 25.41 -1.37 -28.99
N ALA A 76 24.15 -1.66 -28.75
CA ALA A 76 23.71 -2.30 -27.52
C ALA A 76 22.63 -3.36 -27.76
N VAL A 77 22.41 -4.20 -26.77
CA VAL A 77 21.30 -5.15 -26.71
C VAL A 77 20.55 -4.93 -25.40
N THR A 78 19.25 -4.75 -25.49
CA THR A 78 18.40 -4.61 -24.30
C THR A 78 17.82 -5.95 -23.91
N VAL A 79 18.11 -6.39 -22.68
CA VAL A 79 17.49 -7.58 -22.08
C VAL A 79 16.46 -7.11 -21.07
N ALA A 80 15.19 -7.37 -21.35
CA ALA A 80 14.09 -7.04 -20.46
C ALA A 80 13.67 -8.30 -19.66
N ILE A 81 13.66 -8.17 -18.33
CA ILE A 81 13.27 -9.26 -17.43
C ILE A 81 12.02 -8.87 -16.67
N ALA A 82 10.95 -9.63 -16.81
CA ALA A 82 9.70 -9.43 -16.12
C ALA A 82 9.52 -10.41 -14.98
N LYS A 83 9.03 -9.93 -13.83
CA LYS A 83 8.65 -10.80 -12.72
C LYS A 83 7.34 -11.53 -13.01
N GLN A 84 7.16 -12.70 -12.45
CA GLN A 84 5.87 -13.39 -12.44
C GLN A 84 4.86 -12.68 -11.53
N ALA A 85 3.57 -12.83 -11.83
CA ALA A 85 2.50 -12.35 -10.98
C ALA A 85 2.63 -12.94 -9.56
N GLY A 86 2.40 -12.12 -8.53
CA GLY A 86 2.50 -12.54 -7.13
C GLY A 86 3.92 -12.56 -6.54
N THR A 87 4.99 -12.45 -7.34
CA THR A 87 6.36 -12.40 -6.80
C THR A 87 6.76 -10.98 -6.36
N ASN A 88 7.70 -10.90 -5.40
CA ASN A 88 8.22 -9.63 -4.92
C ASN A 88 9.21 -9.04 -5.94
N ALA A 89 8.95 -7.79 -6.38
CA ALA A 89 9.77 -7.10 -7.37
C ALA A 89 11.20 -6.83 -6.88
N VAL A 90 11.37 -6.43 -5.62
CA VAL A 90 12.68 -6.11 -5.01
C VAL A 90 13.57 -7.34 -5.00
N THR A 91 13.04 -8.47 -4.48
CA THR A 91 13.79 -9.73 -4.38
C THR A 91 14.18 -10.26 -5.76
N VAL A 92 13.29 -10.18 -6.74
CA VAL A 92 13.55 -10.62 -8.11
C VAL A 92 14.62 -9.75 -8.76
N ALA A 93 14.50 -8.42 -8.68
CA ALA A 93 15.47 -7.48 -9.26
C ALA A 93 16.87 -7.68 -8.66
N GLN A 94 16.98 -7.75 -7.34
CA GLN A 94 18.25 -8.01 -6.65
C GLN A 94 18.85 -9.38 -7.03
N GLY A 95 17.99 -10.41 -7.17
CA GLY A 95 18.41 -11.73 -7.63
C GLY A 95 18.98 -11.72 -9.04
N VAL A 96 18.33 -10.97 -9.94
CA VAL A 96 18.79 -10.82 -11.34
C VAL A 96 20.10 -10.06 -11.39
N ILE A 97 20.23 -8.93 -10.73
CA ILE A 97 21.45 -8.11 -10.70
C ILE A 97 22.62 -8.96 -10.18
N ARG A 98 22.43 -9.63 -9.05
CA ARG A 98 23.45 -10.53 -8.49
C ARG A 98 23.84 -11.64 -9.50
N LYS A 99 22.87 -12.23 -10.20
CA LYS A 99 23.14 -13.26 -11.20
C LYS A 99 23.95 -12.73 -12.37
N VAL A 100 23.65 -11.51 -12.82
CA VAL A 100 24.43 -10.85 -13.89
C VAL A 100 25.86 -10.61 -13.43
N GLU A 101 26.08 -10.14 -12.20
CA GLU A 101 27.44 -9.97 -11.65
C GLU A 101 28.22 -11.29 -11.58
N GLU A 102 27.58 -12.40 -11.19
CA GLU A 102 28.20 -13.73 -11.21
C GLU A 102 28.57 -14.23 -12.62
N MET A 103 27.89 -13.72 -13.65
CA MET A 103 28.13 -14.11 -15.04
C MET A 103 29.23 -13.29 -15.71
N LYS A 104 29.55 -12.10 -15.18
CA LYS A 104 30.65 -11.26 -15.70
C LYS A 104 31.98 -12.01 -15.61
N GLY A 105 32.71 -12.02 -16.71
CA GLY A 105 34.01 -12.69 -16.83
C GLY A 105 33.92 -14.23 -16.99
N ARG A 106 32.71 -14.83 -16.91
CA ARG A 106 32.51 -16.27 -17.17
C ARG A 106 31.69 -16.53 -18.45
N LEU A 107 30.52 -15.96 -18.52
CA LEU A 107 29.58 -16.09 -19.64
C LEU A 107 29.48 -14.79 -20.42
N ILE A 108 29.60 -13.67 -19.73
CA ILE A 108 29.64 -12.35 -20.35
C ILE A 108 31.12 -11.98 -20.54
N PRO A 109 31.59 -11.81 -21.80
CA PRO A 109 32.96 -11.42 -22.08
C PRO A 109 33.35 -10.11 -21.38
N ALA A 110 34.64 -9.93 -21.09
CA ALA A 110 35.12 -8.78 -20.34
C ALA A 110 35.04 -7.44 -21.11
N ASP A 111 34.92 -7.50 -22.43
CA ASP A 111 34.72 -6.37 -23.33
C ASP A 111 33.26 -5.92 -23.44
N VAL A 112 32.32 -6.69 -22.89
CA VAL A 112 30.90 -6.36 -22.89
C VAL A 112 30.55 -5.61 -21.61
N GLN A 113 30.18 -4.35 -21.74
CA GLN A 113 29.69 -3.53 -20.63
C GLN A 113 28.21 -3.80 -20.38
N VAL A 114 27.85 -4.13 -19.13
CA VAL A 114 26.47 -4.32 -18.72
C VAL A 114 26.03 -3.16 -17.85
N THR A 115 25.02 -2.45 -18.31
CA THR A 115 24.44 -1.29 -17.60
C THR A 115 22.96 -1.55 -17.28
N VAL A 116 22.58 -1.36 -16.03
CA VAL A 116 21.18 -1.40 -15.62
C VAL A 116 20.53 -0.06 -15.98
N THR A 117 19.71 -0.04 -17.01
CA THR A 117 19.04 1.17 -17.47
C THR A 117 17.77 1.48 -16.68
N ARG A 118 17.13 0.45 -16.14
CA ARG A 118 15.90 0.60 -15.34
C ARG A 118 15.75 -0.53 -14.33
N ASP A 119 15.62 -0.15 -13.05
CA ASP A 119 15.31 -1.05 -11.95
C ASP A 119 13.99 -0.63 -11.27
N TYR A 120 12.95 -1.41 -11.50
CA TYR A 120 11.67 -1.22 -10.82
C TYR A 120 11.66 -1.77 -9.39
N GLY A 121 12.59 -2.68 -9.05
CA GLY A 121 12.77 -3.19 -7.70
C GLY A 121 13.28 -2.10 -6.75
N GLU A 122 14.31 -1.37 -7.16
CA GLU A 122 14.85 -0.22 -6.43
C GLU A 122 13.78 0.85 -6.23
N THR A 123 13.07 1.25 -7.29
CA THR A 123 11.97 2.21 -7.19
C THR A 123 10.86 1.75 -6.23
N ALA A 124 10.55 0.45 -6.22
CA ALA A 124 9.55 -0.10 -5.31
C ALA A 124 10.01 -0.08 -3.84
N ASP A 125 11.30 -0.36 -3.59
CA ASP A 125 11.90 -0.33 -2.26
C ASP A 125 11.97 1.09 -1.71
N GLU A 126 12.46 2.05 -2.51
CA GLU A 126 12.49 3.47 -2.14
C GLU A 126 11.10 3.99 -1.75
N LYS A 127 10.07 3.69 -2.58
CA LYS A 127 8.71 4.15 -2.33
C LYS A 127 8.07 3.46 -1.11
N ALA A 128 8.39 2.20 -0.86
CA ALA A 128 7.94 1.51 0.34
C ALA A 128 8.58 2.12 1.60
N ASN A 129 9.88 2.37 1.59
CA ASN A 129 10.60 2.96 2.71
C ASN A 129 10.18 4.43 2.97
N GLU A 130 9.96 5.22 1.92
CA GLU A 130 9.43 6.59 2.03
C GLU A 130 8.05 6.58 2.72
N LEU A 131 7.15 5.69 2.32
CA LEU A 131 5.82 5.58 2.91
C LEU A 131 5.87 5.08 4.37
N LEU A 132 6.76 4.13 4.69
CA LEU A 132 6.96 3.70 6.07
C LEU A 132 7.50 4.82 6.96
N TRP A 133 8.39 5.67 6.42
CA TRP A 133 8.85 6.86 7.13
C TRP A 133 7.71 7.86 7.38
N HIS A 134 6.89 8.13 6.37
CA HIS A 134 5.71 9.00 6.52
C HIS A 134 4.70 8.43 7.53
N LEU A 135 4.52 7.10 7.53
CA LEU A 135 3.70 6.40 8.53
C LEU A 135 4.23 6.65 9.94
N LEU A 136 5.54 6.50 10.16
CA LEU A 136 6.17 6.76 11.45
C LEU A 136 5.99 8.22 11.89
N VAL A 137 6.25 9.18 10.98
CA VAL A 137 6.08 10.61 11.25
C VAL A 137 4.62 10.93 11.62
N ALA A 138 3.65 10.35 10.92
CA ALA A 138 2.23 10.53 11.21
C ALA A 138 1.87 10.01 12.62
N VAL A 139 2.34 8.80 12.99
CA VAL A 139 2.13 8.23 14.33
C VAL A 139 2.74 9.12 15.40
N VAL A 140 3.99 9.56 15.22
CA VAL A 140 4.67 10.44 16.19
C VAL A 140 3.93 11.77 16.33
N ALA A 141 3.51 12.37 15.21
CA ALA A 141 2.75 13.63 15.24
C ALA A 141 1.45 13.50 16.04
N VAL A 142 0.70 12.42 15.84
CA VAL A 142 -0.54 12.13 16.58
C VAL A 142 -0.25 11.95 18.08
N VAL A 143 0.75 11.14 18.42
CA VAL A 143 1.13 10.91 19.83
C VAL A 143 1.56 12.20 20.53
N VAL A 144 2.34 13.04 19.85
CA VAL A 144 2.73 14.35 20.38
C VAL A 144 1.52 15.25 20.58
N PHE A 145 0.62 15.32 19.60
CA PHE A 145 -0.61 16.10 19.71
C PHE A 145 -1.47 15.62 20.89
N LEU A 146 -1.65 14.31 21.04
CA LEU A 146 -2.39 13.75 22.18
C LEU A 146 -1.69 14.01 23.52
N GLY A 147 -0.36 13.94 23.56
CA GLY A 147 0.43 14.26 24.74
C GLY A 147 0.21 15.70 25.21
N LEU A 148 0.06 16.63 24.26
CA LEU A 148 -0.20 18.05 24.55
C LEU A 148 -1.65 18.33 24.97
N THR A 149 -2.62 17.59 24.43
CA THR A 149 -4.06 17.82 24.64
C THR A 149 -4.61 17.03 25.83
N LEU A 150 -4.37 15.71 25.88
CA LEU A 150 -4.91 14.78 26.89
C LEU A 150 -3.91 14.47 28.01
N GLY A 151 -2.64 14.84 27.82
CA GLY A 151 -1.57 14.54 28.74
C GLY A 151 -0.81 13.26 28.38
N PHE A 152 0.35 13.10 29.04
CA PHE A 152 1.33 12.07 28.67
C PHE A 152 0.84 10.62 28.85
N ARG A 153 0.03 10.35 29.87
CA ARG A 153 -0.43 8.98 30.18
C ARG A 153 -1.43 8.44 29.15
N PRO A 154 -2.52 9.16 28.81
CA PRO A 154 -3.41 8.77 27.71
C PRO A 154 -2.66 8.63 26.40
N ALA A 155 -1.77 9.57 26.06
CA ALA A 155 -0.96 9.53 24.85
C ALA A 155 -0.08 8.28 24.79
N PHE A 156 0.49 7.85 25.90
CA PHE A 156 1.30 6.63 25.96
C PHE A 156 0.49 5.37 25.66
N VAL A 157 -0.74 5.26 26.16
CA VAL A 157 -1.64 4.15 25.86
C VAL A 157 -1.95 4.09 24.36
N VAL A 158 -2.30 5.24 23.77
CA VAL A 158 -2.59 5.34 22.33
C VAL A 158 -1.34 5.05 21.49
N SER A 159 -0.14 5.48 21.96
CA SER A 159 1.11 5.26 21.25
C SER A 159 1.47 3.77 21.08
N ILE A 160 0.95 2.91 21.94
CA ILE A 160 1.09 1.45 21.81
C ILE A 160 -0.05 0.86 21.00
N ALA A 161 -1.27 1.38 21.14
CA ALA A 161 -2.43 0.87 20.43
C ALA A 161 -2.29 1.04 18.89
N ILE A 162 -1.75 2.17 18.43
CA ILE A 162 -1.59 2.45 16.99
C ILE A 162 -0.66 1.43 16.31
N PRO A 163 0.59 1.21 16.73
CA PRO A 163 1.46 0.21 16.12
C PRO A 163 0.89 -1.21 16.19
N LEU A 164 0.22 -1.56 17.30
CA LEU A 164 -0.42 -2.86 17.45
C LEU A 164 -1.54 -3.05 16.41
N THR A 165 -2.40 -2.07 16.23
CA THR A 165 -3.46 -2.10 15.22
C THR A 165 -2.89 -2.22 13.82
N LEU A 166 -1.84 -1.46 13.49
CA LEU A 166 -1.17 -1.52 12.20
C LEU A 166 -0.52 -2.89 11.95
N ALA A 167 0.17 -3.44 12.96
CA ALA A 167 0.80 -4.75 12.86
C ALA A 167 -0.24 -5.86 12.63
N LEU A 168 -1.35 -5.85 13.38
CA LEU A 168 -2.45 -6.80 13.19
C LEU A 168 -3.12 -6.64 11.82
N THR A 169 -3.29 -5.41 11.34
CA THR A 169 -3.85 -5.14 10.01
C THR A 169 -2.94 -5.69 8.92
N LEU A 170 -1.63 -5.45 9.00
CA LEU A 170 -0.65 -6.01 8.06
C LEU A 170 -0.64 -7.54 8.09
N PHE A 171 -0.72 -8.12 9.29
CA PHE A 171 -0.78 -9.58 9.45
C PHE A 171 -2.03 -10.18 8.79
N ILE A 172 -3.21 -9.59 9.03
CA ILE A 172 -4.46 -10.05 8.39
C ILE A 172 -4.39 -9.84 6.88
N SER A 173 -3.88 -8.72 6.39
CA SER A 173 -3.70 -8.45 4.97
C SER A 173 -2.81 -9.49 4.31
N MET A 174 -1.73 -9.90 4.98
CA MET A 174 -0.84 -10.99 4.53
C MET A 174 -1.57 -12.34 4.46
N LEU A 175 -2.41 -12.67 5.44
CA LEU A 175 -3.20 -13.91 5.45
C LEU A 175 -4.22 -13.97 4.30
N ILE A 176 -4.76 -12.82 3.89
CA ILE A 176 -5.71 -12.71 2.76
C ILE A 176 -4.97 -12.73 1.41
N GLY A 177 -3.63 -12.67 1.42
CA GLY A 177 -2.81 -12.72 0.19
C GLY A 177 -2.46 -11.36 -0.39
N TYR A 178 -2.69 -10.26 0.31
CA TYR A 178 -2.20 -8.94 -0.10
C TYR A 178 -0.69 -8.82 0.17
N SER A 179 0.04 -8.32 -0.81
CA SER A 179 1.45 -7.96 -0.64
C SER A 179 1.60 -6.54 -0.10
N ILE A 180 2.68 -6.29 0.62
CA ILE A 180 3.07 -4.93 1.00
C ILE A 180 3.53 -4.21 -0.28
N ASN A 181 2.81 -3.18 -0.66
CA ASN A 181 3.12 -2.34 -1.80
C ASN A 181 2.67 -0.90 -1.51
N ARG A 182 3.00 0.04 -2.42
CA ARG A 182 2.65 1.45 -2.22
C ARG A 182 1.15 1.69 -2.01
N VAL A 183 0.28 0.88 -2.62
CA VAL A 183 -1.18 1.06 -2.51
C VAL A 183 -1.68 0.60 -1.13
N THR A 184 -1.20 -0.57 -0.66
CA THR A 184 -1.55 -1.08 0.67
C THR A 184 -0.99 -0.20 1.79
N LEU A 185 0.24 0.32 1.65
CA LEU A 185 0.83 1.26 2.60
C LEU A 185 0.11 2.61 2.58
N PHE A 186 -0.26 3.12 1.41
CA PHE A 186 -1.09 4.33 1.31
C PHE A 186 -2.44 4.15 2.01
N ALA A 187 -3.09 3.00 1.83
CA ALA A 187 -4.33 2.67 2.53
C ALA A 187 -4.17 2.70 4.05
N LEU A 188 -3.04 2.21 4.58
CA LEU A 188 -2.74 2.26 6.01
C LEU A 188 -2.52 3.69 6.50
N ILE A 189 -1.74 4.51 5.77
CA ILE A 189 -1.52 5.91 6.11
C ILE A 189 -2.85 6.68 6.14
N PHE A 190 -3.67 6.48 5.11
CA PHE A 190 -5.01 7.07 5.04
C PHE A 190 -5.88 6.65 6.24
N SER A 191 -5.79 5.38 6.64
CA SER A 191 -6.59 4.84 7.73
C SER A 191 -6.16 5.35 9.11
N ILE A 192 -4.90 5.77 9.31
CA ILE A 192 -4.39 6.18 10.64
C ILE A 192 -5.27 7.26 11.26
N GLY A 193 -5.65 8.27 10.48
CA GLY A 193 -6.49 9.36 11.00
C GLY A 193 -7.83 8.89 11.53
N ILE A 194 -8.37 7.81 10.97
CA ILE A 194 -9.67 7.24 11.38
C ILE A 194 -9.47 6.20 12.50
N LEU A 195 -8.39 5.42 12.43
CA LEU A 195 -8.07 4.40 13.42
C LEU A 195 -7.82 4.95 14.82
N VAL A 196 -7.20 6.13 14.87
CA VAL A 196 -6.82 6.77 16.12
C VAL A 196 -8.03 7.26 16.88
N ASP A 197 -9.11 7.63 16.19
CA ASP A 197 -10.33 8.18 16.81
C ASP A 197 -10.99 7.17 17.75
N ASP A 198 -11.13 5.90 17.36
CA ASP A 198 -11.68 4.85 18.23
C ASP A 198 -10.85 4.70 19.52
N ALA A 199 -9.53 4.68 19.38
CA ALA A 199 -8.60 4.56 20.49
C ALA A 199 -8.68 5.78 21.44
N ILE A 200 -8.75 6.99 20.87
CA ILE A 200 -8.81 8.24 21.65
C ILE A 200 -10.09 8.28 22.49
N VAL A 201 -11.25 8.02 21.88
CA VAL A 201 -12.54 8.07 22.57
C VAL A 201 -12.57 7.10 23.74
N VAL A 202 -12.10 5.86 23.55
CA VAL A 202 -12.08 4.84 24.61
C VAL A 202 -11.06 5.18 25.70
N VAL A 203 -9.86 5.64 25.33
CA VAL A 203 -8.84 6.05 26.31
C VAL A 203 -9.30 7.23 27.13
N GLU A 204 -9.84 8.27 26.48
CA GLU A 204 -10.31 9.49 27.17
C GLU A 204 -11.43 9.17 28.14
N ASN A 205 -12.45 8.43 27.70
CA ASN A 205 -13.56 8.07 28.56
C ASN A 205 -13.12 7.17 29.73
N THR A 206 -12.26 6.18 29.46
CA THR A 206 -11.69 5.31 30.51
C THR A 206 -10.87 6.14 31.50
N TYR A 207 -10.04 7.06 31.02
CA TYR A 207 -9.26 7.96 31.86
C TYR A 207 -10.15 8.84 32.73
N ARG A 208 -11.22 9.40 32.17
CA ARG A 208 -12.21 10.22 32.89
C ARG A 208 -12.84 9.45 34.04
N HIS A 209 -13.35 8.24 33.79
CA HIS A 209 -13.99 7.41 34.82
C HIS A 209 -13.02 6.95 35.90
N LEU A 210 -11.79 6.60 35.54
CA LEU A 210 -10.74 6.24 36.50
C LEU A 210 -10.33 7.43 37.39
N THR A 211 -10.40 8.65 36.87
CA THR A 211 -10.06 9.88 37.60
C THR A 211 -11.18 10.29 38.56
N LEU A 212 -12.44 10.13 38.17
CA LEU A 212 -13.62 10.44 38.99
C LEU A 212 -13.76 9.54 40.23
N ARG A 213 -13.13 8.35 40.24
CA ARG A 213 -13.11 7.40 41.39
C ARG A 213 -14.50 7.04 41.96
N LEU A 214 -15.54 7.13 41.18
CA LEU A 214 -16.89 6.80 41.59
C LEU A 214 -17.12 5.29 41.69
N LEU A 215 -16.34 4.49 40.97
CA LEU A 215 -16.42 3.04 40.89
C LEU A 215 -15.04 2.40 41.11
N PRO A 216 -15.00 1.09 41.53
CA PRO A 216 -13.75 0.33 41.53
C PRO A 216 -13.08 0.35 40.14
N HIS A 217 -11.75 0.33 40.06
CA HIS A 217 -10.96 0.50 38.82
C HIS A 217 -11.45 -0.39 37.69
N ARG A 218 -11.77 -1.65 37.96
CA ARG A 218 -12.24 -2.59 36.96
C ARG A 218 -13.62 -2.22 36.41
N GLU A 219 -14.53 -1.89 37.32
CA GLU A 219 -15.92 -1.53 37.00
C GLU A 219 -15.95 -0.17 36.26
N ALA A 220 -15.13 0.79 36.68
CA ALA A 220 -14.99 2.08 36.02
C ALA A 220 -14.55 1.93 34.56
N SER A 221 -13.58 1.04 34.28
CA SER A 221 -13.11 0.79 32.90
C SER A 221 -14.18 0.09 32.05
N LEU A 222 -14.90 -0.88 32.62
CA LEU A 222 -15.98 -1.56 31.91
C LEU A 222 -17.14 -0.61 31.61
N PHE A 223 -17.53 0.22 32.59
CA PHE A 223 -18.57 1.21 32.40
C PHE A 223 -18.21 2.27 31.36
N ALA A 224 -16.95 2.70 31.36
CA ALA A 224 -16.44 3.65 30.36
C ALA A 224 -16.52 3.09 28.92
N VAL A 225 -16.21 1.81 28.74
CA VAL A 225 -16.33 1.17 27.43
C VAL A 225 -17.77 0.97 27.01
N ASP A 226 -18.65 0.60 27.95
CA ASP A 226 -20.09 0.42 27.68
C ASP A 226 -20.75 1.72 27.23
N GLU A 227 -20.39 2.84 27.89
CA GLU A 227 -20.92 4.19 27.57
C GLU A 227 -20.62 4.63 26.13
N VAL A 228 -19.39 4.39 25.63
CA VAL A 228 -18.98 4.83 24.29
C VAL A 228 -19.05 3.72 23.24
N GLY A 229 -19.30 2.47 23.64
CA GLY A 229 -19.24 1.31 22.80
C GLY A 229 -20.19 1.34 21.61
N ASN A 230 -21.47 1.52 21.87
CA ASN A 230 -22.48 1.56 20.81
C ASN A 230 -22.24 2.71 19.79
N PRO A 231 -22.02 3.98 20.21
CA PRO A 231 -21.69 5.06 19.28
C PRO A 231 -20.46 4.78 18.42
N THR A 232 -19.40 4.24 19.02
CA THR A 232 -18.14 3.95 18.32
C THR A 232 -18.32 2.83 17.31
N ILE A 233 -19.01 1.74 17.67
CA ILE A 233 -19.31 0.63 16.74
C ILE A 233 -20.11 1.16 15.54
N LEU A 234 -21.14 1.96 15.79
CA LEU A 234 -21.99 2.50 14.73
C LEU A 234 -21.20 3.42 13.80
N ALA A 235 -20.36 4.29 14.36
CA ALA A 235 -19.49 5.18 13.60
C ALA A 235 -18.54 4.41 12.70
N THR A 236 -17.82 3.44 13.26
CA THR A 236 -16.89 2.58 12.53
C THR A 236 -17.58 1.80 11.41
N MET A 237 -18.74 1.18 11.68
CA MET A 237 -19.52 0.48 10.66
C MET A 237 -20.00 1.41 9.54
N THR A 238 -20.38 2.63 9.88
CA THR A 238 -20.81 3.64 8.90
C THR A 238 -19.65 4.03 7.96
N VAL A 239 -18.46 4.23 8.49
CA VAL A 239 -17.27 4.54 7.67
C VAL A 239 -16.88 3.36 6.79
N ILE A 240 -16.91 2.13 7.33
CA ILE A 240 -16.68 0.91 6.54
C ILE A 240 -17.69 0.85 5.39
N ALA A 241 -18.98 1.04 5.67
CA ALA A 241 -20.03 1.03 4.65
C ALA A 241 -19.83 2.12 3.57
N ALA A 242 -19.33 3.30 3.95
CA ALA A 242 -19.02 4.39 3.02
C ALA A 242 -17.82 4.06 2.11
N LEU A 243 -16.86 3.25 2.57
CA LEU A 243 -15.71 2.82 1.79
C LEU A 243 -16.00 1.64 0.86
N LEU A 244 -17.01 0.80 1.18
CA LEU A 244 -17.33 -0.40 0.41
C LEU A 244 -17.57 -0.16 -1.09
N PRO A 245 -18.25 0.91 -1.56
CA PRO A 245 -18.45 1.15 -3.00
C PRO A 245 -17.14 1.20 -3.79
N MET A 246 -16.03 1.69 -3.21
CA MET A 246 -14.73 1.70 -3.86
C MET A 246 -14.18 0.29 -4.13
N ALA A 247 -14.59 -0.71 -3.36
CA ALA A 247 -14.14 -2.09 -3.56
C ALA A 247 -14.76 -2.75 -4.81
N PHE A 248 -15.83 -2.19 -5.33
CA PHE A 248 -16.55 -2.69 -6.50
C PHE A 248 -16.20 -1.96 -7.81
N VAL A 249 -15.22 -1.06 -7.79
CA VAL A 249 -14.73 -0.38 -9.00
C VAL A 249 -14.22 -1.43 -9.97
N SER A 250 -14.74 -1.42 -11.20
CA SER A 250 -14.41 -2.33 -12.29
C SER A 250 -13.39 -1.72 -13.27
N GLY A 251 -12.91 -2.53 -14.22
CA GLY A 251 -11.96 -2.10 -15.24
C GLY A 251 -10.51 -2.10 -14.76
N LEU A 252 -9.64 -1.43 -15.52
CA LEU A 252 -8.19 -1.40 -15.26
C LEU A 252 -7.81 -0.81 -13.89
N MET A 253 -8.61 0.12 -13.38
CA MET A 253 -8.38 0.74 -12.07
C MET A 253 -8.83 -0.12 -10.89
N GLY A 254 -9.70 -1.12 -11.10
CA GLY A 254 -10.21 -1.99 -10.05
C GLY A 254 -9.12 -2.62 -9.19
N PRO A 255 -8.13 -3.34 -9.77
CA PRO A 255 -7.05 -3.97 -9.00
C PRO A 255 -6.21 -2.98 -8.17
N TYR A 256 -6.11 -1.71 -8.60
CA TYR A 256 -5.39 -0.66 -7.89
C TYR A 256 -6.22 0.00 -6.79
N MET A 257 -7.52 0.16 -6.99
CA MET A 257 -8.40 0.85 -6.04
C MET A 257 -8.92 -0.07 -4.93
N ARG A 258 -9.18 -1.34 -5.25
CA ARG A 258 -9.75 -2.33 -4.32
C ARG A 258 -8.95 -2.56 -3.04
N PRO A 259 -7.60 -2.60 -3.04
CA PRO A 259 -6.82 -2.78 -1.81
C PRO A 259 -7.03 -1.66 -0.78
N ILE A 260 -7.38 -0.43 -1.21
CA ILE A 260 -7.56 0.72 -0.31
C ILE A 260 -8.74 0.49 0.64
N PRO A 261 -10.00 0.33 0.16
CA PRO A 261 -11.14 0.13 1.05
C PRO A 261 -11.06 -1.18 1.83
N VAL A 262 -10.48 -2.23 1.27
CA VAL A 262 -10.33 -3.53 1.96
C VAL A 262 -9.38 -3.39 3.15
N ASN A 263 -8.17 -2.86 2.94
CA ASN A 263 -7.20 -2.69 4.03
C ASN A 263 -7.68 -1.65 5.07
N ALA A 264 -8.31 -0.56 4.64
CA ALA A 264 -8.89 0.42 5.54
C ALA A 264 -10.01 -0.19 6.40
N SER A 265 -10.90 -0.97 5.82
CA SER A 265 -11.98 -1.65 6.56
C SER A 265 -11.43 -2.68 7.56
N ILE A 266 -10.43 -3.47 7.17
CA ILE A 266 -9.74 -4.40 8.07
C ILE A 266 -9.11 -3.63 9.23
N ALA A 267 -8.39 -2.55 8.91
CA ALA A 267 -7.72 -1.72 9.90
C ALA A 267 -8.70 -1.13 10.91
N MET A 268 -9.83 -0.61 10.45
CA MET A 268 -10.88 -0.06 11.32
C MET A 268 -11.53 -1.13 12.20
N PHE A 269 -11.81 -2.30 11.66
CA PHE A 269 -12.34 -3.40 12.45
C PHE A 269 -11.35 -3.87 13.53
N VAL A 270 -10.07 -3.98 13.18
CA VAL A 270 -8.99 -4.31 14.14
C VAL A 270 -8.83 -3.21 15.19
N SER A 271 -8.92 -1.93 14.78
CA SER A 271 -8.88 -0.79 15.70
C SER A 271 -9.96 -0.88 16.76
N LEU A 272 -11.19 -1.17 16.34
CA LEU A 272 -12.32 -1.35 17.24
C LEU A 272 -12.06 -2.47 18.27
N LEU A 273 -11.51 -3.61 17.82
CA LEU A 273 -11.16 -4.72 18.72
C LEU A 273 -10.05 -4.32 19.71
N VAL A 274 -9.01 -3.65 19.22
CA VAL A 274 -7.93 -3.15 20.09
C VAL A 274 -8.46 -2.10 21.07
N ALA A 275 -9.34 -1.20 20.62
CA ALA A 275 -9.95 -0.19 21.46
C ALA A 275 -10.78 -0.79 22.61
N PHE A 276 -11.53 -1.84 22.35
CA PHE A 276 -12.40 -2.42 23.37
C PHE A 276 -11.76 -3.51 24.24
N ILE A 277 -10.70 -4.15 23.76
CA ILE A 277 -10.05 -5.26 24.50
C ILE A 277 -8.74 -4.79 25.13
N VAL A 278 -7.85 -4.22 24.31
CA VAL A 278 -6.48 -3.92 24.75
C VAL A 278 -6.41 -2.63 25.56
N ILE A 279 -7.07 -1.58 25.09
CA ILE A 279 -7.00 -0.26 25.74
C ILE A 279 -7.52 -0.28 27.18
N PRO A 280 -8.70 -0.83 27.50
CA PRO A 280 -9.18 -0.85 28.87
C PRO A 280 -8.28 -1.65 29.81
N TRP A 281 -7.74 -2.77 29.31
CA TRP A 281 -6.76 -3.56 30.07
C TRP A 281 -5.48 -2.78 30.33
N PHE A 282 -4.98 -2.07 29.32
CA PHE A 282 -3.75 -1.30 29.44
C PHE A 282 -3.93 -0.08 30.33
N CYS A 283 -5.08 0.60 30.24
CA CYS A 283 -5.44 1.69 31.16
C CYS A 283 -5.46 1.20 32.61
N GLN A 284 -6.08 0.07 32.91
CA GLN A 284 -6.07 -0.48 34.27
C GLN A 284 -4.63 -0.75 34.79
N THR A 285 -3.73 -1.16 33.91
CA THR A 285 -2.36 -1.46 34.29
C THR A 285 -1.51 -0.18 34.48
N CYS A 286 -1.70 0.82 33.65
CA CYS A 286 -0.96 2.09 33.70
C CYS A 286 -1.45 3.03 34.78
N TYR A 287 -2.76 3.00 35.10
CA TYR A 287 -3.36 3.87 36.10
C TYR A 287 -3.49 3.17 37.46
N ARG A 288 -2.40 3.04 38.19
CA ARG A 288 -2.41 2.46 39.55
C ARG A 288 -3.21 3.34 40.52
N PRO A 289 -4.04 2.75 41.44
CA PRO A 289 -4.70 3.47 42.50
C PRO A 289 -3.63 4.06 43.44
N GLY A 290 -3.68 5.36 43.68
CA GLY A 290 -2.82 6.03 44.70
C GLY A 290 -1.90 7.14 44.17
N VAL A 291 -1.69 7.27 42.88
CA VAL A 291 -0.94 8.40 42.33
C VAL A 291 -1.91 9.59 42.20
N HIS A 292 -1.68 10.65 42.98
CA HIS A 292 -2.37 11.92 42.81
C HIS A 292 -2.12 12.42 41.40
N MET A 293 -3.14 12.44 40.56
CA MET A 293 -3.09 13.09 39.27
C MET A 293 -3.24 14.58 39.51
N ALA A 294 -2.11 15.28 39.55
CA ALA A 294 -2.10 16.73 39.56
C ALA A 294 -2.72 17.21 38.24
N GLY A 295 -3.88 17.88 38.32
CA GLY A 295 -4.22 18.88 37.32
C GLY A 295 -5.37 18.63 36.36
N VAL A 296 -6.38 17.86 36.69
CA VAL A 296 -7.69 18.06 36.04
C VAL A 296 -8.72 18.32 37.15
N ASP A 297 -8.64 19.52 37.70
CA ASP A 297 -9.77 20.09 38.42
C ASP A 297 -10.88 20.32 37.40
N HIS A 298 -12.02 19.68 37.58
CA HIS A 298 -13.22 19.92 36.77
C HIS A 298 -13.62 21.40 36.79
N ASP A 299 -13.35 22.10 37.92
CA ASP A 299 -13.60 23.53 38.07
C ASP A 299 -12.70 24.41 37.17
N SER A 300 -11.49 23.96 36.84
CA SER A 300 -10.58 24.71 35.97
C SER A 300 -10.99 24.70 34.49
N PHE A 301 -11.80 23.73 34.07
CA PHE A 301 -12.29 23.64 32.68
C PHE A 301 -13.41 24.66 32.43
N GLU A 302 -14.28 24.91 33.46
CA GLU A 302 -15.35 25.89 33.38
C GLU A 302 -14.81 27.34 33.40
N GLU A 303 -13.62 27.58 33.94
CA GLU A 303 -12.96 28.90 33.96
C GLU A 303 -12.13 29.17 32.71
N GLY A 304 -11.90 28.20 31.84
CA GLY A 304 -11.07 28.30 30.63
C GLY A 304 -11.60 29.37 29.65
N ARG A 305 -10.67 30.12 29.00
CA ARG A 305 -11.03 31.11 27.96
C ARG A 305 -11.79 30.41 26.80
N SER A 306 -11.45 29.19 26.49
CA SER A 306 -12.08 28.39 25.43
C SER A 306 -13.52 28.02 25.77
N TYR A 307 -13.80 27.63 27.04
CA TYR A 307 -15.15 27.35 27.51
C TYR A 307 -16.04 28.57 27.48
N ARG A 308 -15.53 29.74 27.93
CA ARG A 308 -16.25 30.97 27.87
C ARG A 308 -16.60 31.41 26.44
N LEU A 309 -15.69 31.22 25.49
CA LEU A 309 -15.94 31.47 24.06
C LEU A 309 -17.00 30.52 23.52
N TYR A 310 -16.85 29.23 23.77
CA TYR A 310 -17.80 28.19 23.35
C TYR A 310 -19.22 28.47 23.90
N ARG A 311 -19.33 28.72 25.21
CA ARG A 311 -20.59 29.05 25.85
C ARG A 311 -21.22 30.31 25.25
N ARG A 312 -20.41 31.34 24.98
CA ARG A 312 -20.90 32.62 24.38
C ARG A 312 -21.45 32.39 22.95
N LEU A 313 -20.89 31.49 22.21
CA LEU A 313 -21.33 31.16 20.84
C LEU A 313 -22.54 30.21 20.83
N LEU A 314 -22.55 29.22 21.71
CA LEU A 314 -23.56 28.16 21.68
C LEU A 314 -24.80 28.47 22.49
N ALA A 315 -24.66 29.18 23.62
CA ALA A 315 -25.79 29.51 24.49
C ALA A 315 -26.93 30.25 23.76
N PRO A 316 -26.69 31.25 22.90
CA PRO A 316 -27.75 31.89 22.14
C PRO A 316 -28.49 30.98 21.17
N VAL A 317 -27.73 30.04 20.54
CA VAL A 317 -28.28 29.08 19.59
C VAL A 317 -29.17 28.04 20.27
N LEU A 318 -28.79 27.61 21.48
CA LEU A 318 -29.58 26.65 22.27
C LEU A 318 -30.77 27.30 22.99
N SER A 319 -30.65 28.57 23.37
CA SER A 319 -31.71 29.26 24.13
C SER A 319 -32.82 29.87 23.25
N HIS A 320 -32.53 30.16 21.98
CA HIS A 320 -33.48 30.80 21.07
C HIS A 320 -33.65 30.01 19.76
N PRO A 321 -34.84 29.39 19.53
CA PRO A 321 -35.08 28.58 18.34
C PRO A 321 -34.93 29.39 17.02
N VAL A 322 -35.23 30.69 17.03
CA VAL A 322 -35.07 31.54 15.85
C VAL A 322 -33.60 31.63 15.41
N ILE A 323 -32.67 31.75 16.38
CA ILE A 323 -31.23 31.81 16.08
C ILE A 323 -30.75 30.46 15.54
N ALA A 324 -31.25 29.35 16.09
CA ALA A 324 -30.95 28.02 15.60
C ALA A 324 -31.37 27.81 14.13
N TYR A 325 -32.59 28.21 13.79
CA TYR A 325 -33.09 28.16 12.40
C TYR A 325 -32.33 29.08 11.46
N LEU A 326 -31.89 30.24 11.94
CA LEU A 326 -31.10 31.17 11.15
C LEU A 326 -29.72 30.61 10.86
N VAL A 327 -29.06 29.97 11.83
CA VAL A 327 -27.76 29.29 11.64
C VAL A 327 -27.90 28.14 10.66
N ILE A 328 -28.93 27.30 10.81
CA ILE A 328 -29.20 26.18 9.88
C ILE A 328 -29.46 26.72 8.47
N GLY A 329 -30.25 27.81 8.35
CA GLY A 329 -30.53 28.45 7.07
C GLY A 329 -29.27 28.98 6.38
N VAL A 330 -28.37 29.62 7.13
CA VAL A 330 -27.08 30.12 6.62
C VAL A 330 -26.20 28.97 6.15
N ILE A 331 -26.11 27.88 6.94
CA ILE A 331 -25.34 26.68 6.56
C ILE A 331 -25.96 26.06 5.29
N GLY A 332 -27.28 25.95 5.22
CA GLY A 332 -27.98 25.44 4.04
C GLY A 332 -27.72 26.29 2.78
N LEU A 333 -27.68 27.60 2.92
CA LEU A 333 -27.37 28.57 1.86
C LEU A 333 -25.92 28.42 1.37
N LEU A 334 -24.96 28.21 2.29
CA LEU A 334 -23.56 28.00 1.98
C LEU A 334 -23.30 26.63 1.29
N LEU A 335 -24.17 25.65 1.53
CA LEU A 335 -24.08 24.32 0.89
C LEU A 335 -24.77 24.28 -0.49
N ALA A 336 -25.65 25.25 -0.78
CA ALA A 336 -26.41 25.33 -2.04
C ALA A 336 -25.74 26.23 -3.11
N GLY A 337 -24.75 27.03 -2.75
CA GLY A 337 -23.95 27.89 -3.62
C GLY A 337 -22.57 27.37 -3.86
#